data_f2e8ea2d0ffae07f13b279448bd2d82b
#
_entry.id   f2e8ea2d0ffae07f13b279448bd2d82b
#
_cell.length_a   1.000
_cell.length_b   1.000
_cell.length_c   1.000
_cell.angle_alpha   90.00
_cell.angle_beta   90.00
_cell.angle_gamma   90.00
#
_symmetry.space_group_name_H-M   'P 1'
#
loop_
_entity.id
_entity.type
_entity.pdbx_description
1 polymer ?
#
loop_
_entity_poly.entity_id
_entity_poly.type
_entity_poly.pdbx_seq_one_letter_code
_entity_poly.pdbx_strand_id
1 'polypeptide(L)'
;MTEVYLIANHHAIFRNVGIVPVEYPYYDPKTIGLDFSGFTSALKEAPEKAVFLLHACAHNPTGVDPTAEQWKEIARLMKEKKHYAFFDSAYQGFASGDLDKDAWAVRYFEEQGIPMLVCQVRIKC
;
A
#
# COMPACT_ATOMS: atom_id res chain seq x y z
N MET A 1 -18.69 3.56 9.35
CA MET A 1 -17.64 2.56 9.65
C MET A 1 -16.51 2.74 8.65
N THR A 2 -15.28 2.81 9.12
CA THR A 2 -14.12 2.96 8.23
C THR A 2 -13.79 1.62 7.59
N GLU A 3 -13.75 1.55 6.28
CA GLU A 3 -13.33 0.36 5.56
C GLU A 3 -11.81 0.35 5.42
N VAL A 4 -11.20 -0.79 5.69
CA VAL A 4 -9.76 -1.01 5.53
C VAL A 4 -9.54 -1.93 4.34
N TYR A 5 -8.92 -1.41 3.31
CA TYR A 5 -8.59 -2.15 2.09
C TYR A 5 -7.20 -2.75 2.21
N LEU A 6 -7.10 -4.06 2.03
CA LEU A 6 -5.85 -4.77 2.21
C LEU A 6 -5.69 -5.97 1.25
N ILE A 7 -4.49 -6.47 1.22
CA ILE A 7 -4.11 -7.68 0.51
C ILE A 7 -4.08 -8.84 1.51
N ALA A 8 -4.39 -10.02 1.07
CA ALA A 8 -4.78 -11.21 1.84
C ALA A 8 -4.13 -11.51 3.21
N ASN A 9 -2.93 -11.03 3.50
CA ASN A 9 -2.15 -11.50 4.66
C ASN A 9 -2.50 -10.88 6.02
N HIS A 10 -3.25 -9.78 6.05
CA HIS A 10 -3.51 -9.02 7.28
C HIS A 10 -4.92 -9.20 7.83
N HIS A 11 -5.72 -10.08 7.23
CA HIS A 11 -7.12 -10.29 7.60
C HIS A 11 -7.33 -10.64 9.07
N ALA A 12 -6.53 -11.57 9.60
CA ALA A 12 -6.66 -12.01 10.98
C ALA A 12 -6.41 -10.89 11.97
N ILE A 13 -5.42 -10.04 11.70
CA ILE A 13 -5.06 -8.91 12.56
C ILE A 13 -6.23 -7.93 12.67
N PHE A 14 -6.83 -7.55 11.55
CA PHE A 14 -7.93 -6.59 11.53
C PHE A 14 -9.21 -7.18 12.10
N ARG A 15 -9.53 -8.45 11.81
CA ARG A 15 -10.68 -9.13 12.38
C ARG A 15 -10.63 -9.22 13.90
N ASN A 16 -9.45 -9.45 14.46
CA ASN A 16 -9.27 -9.55 15.91
C ASN A 16 -9.59 -8.25 16.65
N VAL A 17 -9.52 -7.11 15.97
CA VAL A 17 -9.88 -5.80 16.54
C VAL A 17 -11.26 -5.31 16.07
N GLY A 18 -12.06 -6.18 15.46
CA GLY A 18 -13.42 -5.87 15.06
C GLY A 18 -13.55 -5.05 13.77
N ILE A 19 -12.49 -4.97 12.96
CA ILE A 19 -12.52 -4.29 11.67
C ILE A 19 -12.76 -5.34 10.57
N VAL A 20 -13.68 -5.03 9.65
CA VAL A 20 -13.95 -5.90 8.49
C VAL A 20 -13.05 -5.46 7.33
N PRO A 21 -12.05 -6.26 6.97
CA PRO A 21 -11.18 -5.91 5.84
C PRO A 21 -11.84 -6.20 4.50
N VAL A 22 -11.52 -5.37 3.51
CA VAL A 22 -11.95 -5.54 2.11
C VAL A 22 -10.71 -5.79 1.26
N GLU A 23 -10.72 -6.83 0.46
CA GLU A 23 -9.61 -7.12 -0.45
C GLU A 23 -9.66 -6.22 -1.70
N TYR A 24 -8.49 -5.78 -2.15
CA TYR A 24 -8.37 -5.09 -3.43
C TYR A 24 -7.41 -5.82 -4.37
N PRO A 25 -7.63 -5.74 -5.71
CA PRO A 25 -6.74 -6.36 -6.68
C PRO A 25 -5.33 -5.76 -6.64
N TYR A 26 -4.32 -6.60 -6.65
CA TYR A 26 -2.93 -6.14 -6.66
C TYR A 26 -2.06 -6.89 -7.66
N TYR A 27 -2.26 -8.21 -7.80
CA TYR A 27 -1.42 -9.05 -8.62
C TYR A 27 -2.20 -9.66 -9.77
N ASP A 28 -1.64 -9.57 -10.99
CA ASP A 28 -2.17 -10.21 -12.17
C ASP A 28 -1.29 -11.40 -12.56
N PRO A 29 -1.77 -12.64 -12.39
CA PRO A 29 -1.01 -13.83 -12.75
C PRO A 29 -0.79 -13.99 -14.26
N LYS A 30 -1.58 -13.35 -15.09
CA LYS A 30 -1.43 -13.41 -16.56
C LYS A 30 -0.23 -12.61 -17.04
N THR A 31 0.01 -11.44 -16.45
CA THR A 31 1.14 -10.58 -16.76
C THR A 31 2.33 -10.81 -15.84
N ILE A 32 2.14 -11.59 -14.77
CA ILE A 32 3.12 -11.78 -13.69
C ILE A 32 3.58 -10.42 -13.15
N GLY A 33 2.63 -9.56 -12.85
CA GLY A 33 2.90 -8.19 -12.44
C GLY A 33 1.79 -7.55 -11.65
N LEU A 34 1.89 -6.24 -11.48
CA LEU A 34 0.88 -5.45 -10.78
C LEU A 34 -0.41 -5.34 -11.61
N ASP A 35 -1.54 -5.68 -11.01
CA ASP A 35 -2.85 -5.34 -11.56
C ASP A 35 -3.16 -3.86 -11.29
N PHE A 36 -2.49 -2.99 -12.02
CA PHE A 36 -2.60 -1.55 -11.82
C PHE A 36 -4.01 -1.03 -12.10
N SER A 37 -4.67 -1.57 -13.12
CA SER A 37 -6.06 -1.21 -13.45
C SER A 37 -7.02 -1.59 -12.33
N GLY A 38 -6.94 -2.80 -11.81
CA GLY A 38 -7.76 -3.25 -10.68
C GLY A 38 -7.49 -2.45 -9.41
N PHE A 39 -6.23 -2.17 -9.11
CA PHE A 39 -5.85 -1.39 -7.95
C PHE A 39 -6.39 0.05 -8.03
N THR A 40 -6.20 0.73 -9.16
CA THR A 40 -6.70 2.10 -9.33
C THR A 40 -8.22 2.16 -9.33
N SER A 41 -8.91 1.15 -9.88
CA SER A 41 -10.37 1.04 -9.80
C SER A 41 -10.84 0.92 -8.35
N ALA A 42 -10.17 0.11 -7.53
CA ALA A 42 -10.49 -0.01 -6.11
C ALA A 42 -10.34 1.32 -5.37
N LEU A 43 -9.29 2.10 -5.68
CA LEU A 43 -9.10 3.43 -5.11
C LEU A 43 -10.23 4.40 -5.47
N LYS A 44 -10.72 4.32 -6.71
CA LYS A 44 -11.81 5.18 -7.20
C LYS A 44 -13.19 4.78 -6.64
N GLU A 45 -13.44 3.48 -6.50
CA GLU A 45 -14.72 2.94 -6.08
C GLU A 45 -14.91 2.94 -4.56
N ALA A 46 -13.81 2.92 -3.80
CA ALA A 46 -13.88 2.96 -2.34
C ALA A 46 -14.55 4.25 -1.85
N PRO A 47 -15.31 4.20 -0.75
CA PRO A 47 -15.86 5.41 -0.15
C PRO A 47 -14.75 6.36 0.28
N GLU A 48 -15.04 7.66 0.31
CA GLU A 48 -14.07 8.65 0.76
C GLU A 48 -13.55 8.31 2.17
N LYS A 49 -12.29 8.64 2.43
CA LYS A 49 -11.63 8.41 3.72
C LYS A 49 -11.47 6.93 4.09
N ALA A 50 -11.43 6.04 3.11
CA ALA A 50 -11.07 4.66 3.33
C ALA A 50 -9.57 4.53 3.67
N VAL A 51 -9.21 3.48 4.39
CA VAL A 51 -7.82 3.17 4.73
C VAL A 51 -7.31 2.10 3.77
N PHE A 52 -6.18 2.36 3.11
CA PHE A 52 -5.51 1.38 2.25
C PHE A 52 -4.21 0.94 2.88
N LEU A 53 -4.09 -0.37 3.10
CA LEU A 53 -2.83 -0.98 3.52
C LEU A 53 -1.93 -1.14 2.31
N LEU A 54 -0.76 -0.53 2.37
CA LEU A 54 0.21 -0.50 1.27
C LEU A 54 1.55 -1.05 1.75
N HIS A 55 2.28 -1.69 0.85
CA HIS A 55 3.67 -2.09 1.11
C HIS A 55 4.60 -1.07 0.44
N ALA A 56 5.47 -0.45 1.22
CA ALA A 56 6.41 0.56 0.72
C ALA A 56 7.41 -0.04 -0.28
N CYS A 57 7.81 -1.28 -0.05
CA CYS A 57 8.71 -2.04 -0.90
C CYS A 57 8.56 -3.54 -0.65
N ALA A 58 9.04 -4.36 -1.57
CA ALA A 58 9.04 -5.83 -1.47
C ALA A 58 7.68 -6.39 -1.04
N HIS A 59 6.65 -6.11 -1.83
CA HIS A 59 5.28 -6.51 -1.53
C HIS A 59 5.18 -8.01 -1.16
N ASN A 60 4.59 -8.29 -0.02
CA ASN A 60 4.38 -9.67 0.43
C ASN A 60 2.93 -10.11 0.08
N PRO A 61 2.70 -11.21 -0.63
CA PRO A 61 3.67 -12.26 -1.00
C PRO A 61 4.22 -12.16 -2.43
N THR A 62 3.81 -11.18 -3.23
CA THR A 62 4.06 -11.21 -4.68
C THR A 62 5.48 -10.81 -5.09
N GLY A 63 6.18 -10.01 -4.28
CA GLY A 63 7.45 -9.42 -4.64
C GLY A 63 7.37 -8.35 -5.74
N VAL A 64 6.17 -7.94 -6.13
CA VAL A 64 5.93 -6.96 -7.18
C VAL A 64 5.61 -5.60 -6.56
N ASP A 65 6.39 -4.59 -6.90
CA ASP A 65 6.19 -3.22 -6.42
C ASP A 65 5.77 -2.30 -7.57
N PRO A 66 4.92 -1.28 -7.29
CA PRO A 66 4.62 -0.25 -8.28
C PRO A 66 5.88 0.51 -8.70
N THR A 67 5.91 0.96 -9.95
CA THR A 67 6.93 1.90 -10.42
C THR A 67 6.72 3.28 -9.80
N ALA A 68 7.73 4.16 -9.92
CA ALA A 68 7.59 5.54 -9.44
C ALA A 68 6.38 6.25 -10.06
N GLU A 69 6.15 6.07 -11.36
CA GLU A 69 5.01 6.68 -12.06
C GLU A 69 3.67 6.11 -11.56
N GLN A 70 3.61 4.81 -11.31
CA GLN A 70 2.43 4.16 -10.74
C GLN A 70 2.16 4.66 -9.32
N TRP A 71 3.19 4.83 -8.49
CA TRP A 71 3.05 5.40 -7.15
C TRP A 71 2.50 6.83 -7.18
N LYS A 72 2.93 7.65 -8.15
CA LYS A 72 2.42 9.01 -8.33
C LYS A 72 0.92 9.01 -8.66
N GLU A 73 0.46 8.12 -9.52
CA GLU A 73 -0.96 7.98 -9.85
C GLU A 73 -1.77 7.46 -8.66
N ILE A 74 -1.25 6.47 -7.93
CA ILE A 74 -1.88 5.98 -6.70
C ILE A 74 -2.04 7.13 -5.69
N ALA A 75 -0.99 7.91 -5.47
CA ALA A 75 -1.02 9.06 -4.57
C ALA A 75 -2.06 10.10 -5.01
N ARG A 76 -2.15 10.37 -6.30
CA ARG A 76 -3.15 11.30 -6.85
C ARG A 76 -4.57 10.86 -6.53
N LEU A 77 -4.88 9.59 -6.75
CA LEU A 77 -6.21 9.03 -6.47
C LEU A 77 -6.51 9.00 -4.98
N MET A 78 -5.55 8.66 -4.15
CA MET A 78 -5.72 8.67 -2.69
C MET A 78 -6.00 10.09 -2.18
N LYS A 79 -5.32 11.07 -2.72
CA LYS A 79 -5.51 12.47 -2.36
C LYS A 79 -6.90 12.98 -2.81
N GLU A 80 -7.32 12.64 -4.02
CA GLU A 80 -8.63 12.99 -4.57
C GLU A 80 -9.78 12.45 -3.72
N LYS A 81 -9.68 11.20 -3.27
CA LYS A 81 -10.68 10.53 -2.44
C LYS A 81 -10.46 10.72 -0.94
N LYS A 82 -9.43 11.46 -0.53
CA LYS A 82 -9.07 11.69 0.87
C LYS A 82 -8.81 10.40 1.65
N HIS A 83 -8.28 9.39 1.00
CA HIS A 83 -7.92 8.13 1.64
C HIS A 83 -6.74 8.28 2.60
N TYR A 84 -6.67 7.35 3.56
CA TYR A 84 -5.55 7.23 4.47
C TYR A 84 -4.63 6.09 4.01
N ALA A 85 -3.34 6.37 3.96
CA ALA A 85 -2.35 5.35 3.68
C ALA A 85 -1.87 4.68 4.97
N PHE A 86 -1.84 3.36 4.99
CA PHE A 86 -1.24 2.57 6.05
C PHE A 86 -0.10 1.77 5.45
N PHE A 87 1.13 2.26 5.60
CA PHE A 87 2.29 1.60 5.04
C PHE A 87 2.84 0.52 5.98
N ASP A 88 2.98 -0.69 5.46
CA ASP A 88 3.76 -1.76 6.08
C ASP A 88 5.13 -1.81 5.39
N SER A 89 6.18 -1.50 6.15
CA SER A 89 7.54 -1.41 5.66
C SER A 89 8.44 -2.41 6.40
N ALA A 90 8.29 -3.69 6.07
CA ALA A 90 9.04 -4.77 6.71
C ALA A 90 10.43 -5.00 6.11
N TYR A 91 10.63 -4.65 4.85
CA TYR A 91 11.82 -5.04 4.07
C TYR A 91 12.62 -3.86 3.53
N GLN A 92 12.53 -2.69 4.18
CA GLN A 92 13.30 -1.52 3.77
C GLN A 92 14.80 -1.81 3.82
N GLY A 93 15.49 -1.53 2.71
CA GLY A 93 16.90 -1.81 2.53
C GLY A 93 17.21 -3.18 1.90
N PHE A 94 16.23 -4.09 1.87
CA PHE A 94 16.41 -5.42 1.27
C PHE A 94 15.95 -5.51 -0.18
N ALA A 95 14.97 -4.70 -0.59
CA ALA A 95 14.44 -4.76 -1.94
C ALA A 95 15.45 -4.29 -2.99
N SER A 96 16.05 -3.11 -2.79
CA SER A 96 17.04 -2.54 -3.71
C SER A 96 18.46 -2.52 -3.14
N GLY A 97 18.64 -2.82 -1.85
CA GLY A 97 19.89 -2.61 -1.12
C GLY A 97 20.11 -1.16 -0.70
N ASP A 98 19.16 -0.27 -0.95
CA ASP A 98 19.22 1.15 -0.62
C ASP A 98 18.01 1.55 0.20
N LEU A 99 18.24 1.98 1.44
CA LEU A 99 17.18 2.39 2.37
C LEU A 99 16.34 3.54 1.82
N ASP A 100 16.96 4.48 1.15
CA ASP A 100 16.27 5.68 0.64
C ASP A 100 15.38 5.34 -0.56
N LYS A 101 15.85 4.50 -1.46
CA LYS A 101 15.04 4.03 -2.59
C LYS A 101 13.83 3.23 -2.13
N ASP A 102 14.02 2.37 -1.13
CA ASP A 102 12.94 1.54 -0.61
C ASP A 102 11.89 2.34 0.17
N ALA A 103 12.26 3.51 0.70
CA ALA A 103 11.36 4.44 1.38
C ALA A 103 10.77 5.52 0.46
N TRP A 104 11.04 5.49 -0.83
CA TRP A 104 10.63 6.55 -1.75
C TRP A 104 9.12 6.81 -1.76
N ALA A 105 8.32 5.76 -1.78
CA ALA A 105 6.86 5.87 -1.80
C ALA A 105 6.32 6.57 -0.55
N VAL A 106 6.84 6.23 0.62
CA VAL A 106 6.45 6.85 1.88
C VAL A 106 6.78 8.34 1.88
N ARG A 107 7.99 8.70 1.45
CA ARG A 107 8.42 10.10 1.36
C ARG A 107 7.59 10.90 0.37
N TYR A 108 7.30 10.31 -0.79
CA TYR A 108 6.48 10.96 -1.80
C TYR A 108 5.06 11.24 -1.27
N PHE A 109 4.46 10.29 -0.58
CA PHE A 109 3.15 10.46 0.03
C PHE A 109 3.15 11.54 1.11
N GLU A 110 4.21 11.62 1.91
CA GLU A 110 4.39 12.68 2.89
C GLU A 110 4.47 14.05 2.21
N GLU A 111 5.26 14.19 1.15
CA GLU A 111 5.37 15.42 0.37
C GLU A 111 4.04 15.85 -0.24
N GLN A 112 3.19 14.90 -0.63
CA GLN A 112 1.86 15.18 -1.17
C GLN A 112 0.83 15.53 -0.09
N GLY A 113 1.18 15.45 1.18
CA GLY A 113 0.26 15.74 2.29
C GLY A 113 -0.81 14.67 2.51
N ILE A 114 -0.57 13.43 2.11
CA ILE A 114 -1.50 12.32 2.32
C ILE A 114 -1.38 11.85 3.77
N PRO A 115 -2.50 11.80 4.53
CA PRO A 115 -2.47 11.27 5.89
C PRO A 115 -2.02 9.81 5.88
N MET A 116 -1.05 9.46 6.73
CA MET A 116 -0.51 8.10 6.74
C MET A 116 -0.12 7.62 8.12
N LEU A 117 -0.12 6.30 8.26
CA LEU A 117 0.54 5.57 9.33
C LEU A 117 1.61 4.70 8.71
N VAL A 118 2.74 4.57 9.35
CA VAL A 118 3.85 3.73 8.88
C VAL A 118 4.23 2.75 9.98
N CYS A 119 4.10 1.46 9.69
CA CYS A 119 4.63 0.39 10.51
C CYS A 119 5.94 -0.09 9.89
N GLN A 120 7.03 0.09 10.61
CA GLN A 120 8.36 -0.27 10.15
C GLN A 120 9.00 -1.29 11.08
N VAL A 121 9.50 -2.38 10.49
CA VAL A 121 10.31 -3.37 11.21
C VAL A 121 11.78 -2.99 11.03
N ARG A 122 12.48 -2.76 12.13
CA ARG A 122 13.93 -2.59 12.14
C ARG A 122 14.58 -3.92 12.46
N ILE A 123 15.33 -4.45 11.51
CA ILE A 123 16.18 -5.61 11.77
C ILE A 123 17.51 -5.06 12.25
N LYS A 124 17.85 -5.34 13.51
CA LYS A 124 19.19 -5.09 14.03
C LYS A 124 20.10 -6.23 13.56
N CYS A 125 21.00 -5.91 12.71
CA CYS A 125 22.10 -6.82 12.38
C CYS A 125 23.16 -6.77 13.48
#